data_7611a2ec8c9d7fa1d378227174425119
#
_entry.id   7611a2ec8c9d7fa1d378227174425119
#
_cell.length_a   1.000
_cell.length_b   1.000
_cell.length_c   1.000
_cell.angle_alpha   90.00
_cell.angle_beta   90.00
_cell.angle_gamma   90.00
#
_symmetry.space_group_name_H-M   'P 1'
#
loop_
_entity.id
_entity.type
_entity.pdbx_description
1 polymer ?
#
loop_
_entity_poly.entity_id
_entity_poly.type
_entity_poly.pdbx_seq_one_letter_code
_entity_poly.pdbx_strand_id
1 'polypeptide(L)'
;TTRDWDPPTQGEQVIIFSPGGDPAAGVVLCGLCSNAHPAPAEVATLWRRLFPDEGLFEYDHANSVLRIRLPGAIEISAPGGTTWQGNIQHTGELNRNGGYQQQGGGLTHNGKNVGHDHAHSGIQPGPANTQGPI
;
A
#
# COMPACT_ATOMS: atom_id res chain seq x y z
N THR A 1 -13.83 21.21 -5.57
CA THR A 1 -12.58 21.87 -5.17
C THR A 1 -11.76 20.92 -4.31
N THR A 2 -10.52 20.64 -4.70
CA THR A 2 -9.57 19.85 -3.89
C THR A 2 -9.24 20.62 -2.61
N ARG A 3 -9.13 19.92 -1.50
CA ARG A 3 -8.76 20.48 -0.21
C ARG A 3 -7.79 19.52 0.47
N ASP A 4 -6.71 20.07 1.00
CA ASP A 4 -5.77 19.35 1.84
C ASP A 4 -6.07 19.71 3.30
N TRP A 5 -5.99 18.71 4.17
CA TRP A 5 -6.14 18.89 5.60
C TRP A 5 -4.93 18.28 6.30
N ASP A 6 -4.05 19.14 6.78
CA ASP A 6 -2.80 18.79 7.44
C ASP A 6 -2.52 19.81 8.55
N PRO A 7 -3.26 19.72 9.67
CA PRO A 7 -3.09 20.64 10.78
C PRO A 7 -1.73 20.42 11.46
N PRO A 8 -1.08 21.48 11.94
CA PRO A 8 0.15 21.35 12.71
C PRO A 8 -0.08 20.55 13.98
N THR A 9 0.88 19.71 14.35
CA THR A 9 0.89 18.96 15.59
C THR A 9 1.44 19.79 16.73
N GLN A 10 1.11 19.44 17.98
CA GLN A 10 1.61 20.17 19.15
C GLN A 10 3.15 20.10 19.22
N GLY A 11 3.81 21.26 19.29
CA GLY A 11 5.27 21.38 19.32
C GLY A 11 5.93 21.47 17.94
N GLU A 12 5.16 21.39 16.87
CA GLU A 12 5.66 21.55 15.51
C GLU A 12 6.09 22.99 15.24
N GLN A 13 7.21 23.16 14.54
CA GLN A 13 7.65 24.45 14.05
C GLN A 13 6.90 24.82 12.78
N VAL A 14 6.33 26.03 12.76
CA VAL A 14 5.58 26.56 11.61
C VAL A 14 6.06 27.93 11.21
N ILE A 15 5.83 28.32 9.95
CA ILE A 15 5.96 29.72 9.50
C ILE A 15 4.56 30.25 9.22
N ILE A 16 4.25 31.44 9.71
CA ILE A 16 3.00 32.13 9.44
C ILE A 16 3.27 33.31 8.49
N PHE A 17 2.65 33.28 7.32
CA PHE A 17 2.64 34.40 6.40
C PHE A 17 1.38 35.21 6.66
N SER A 18 1.54 36.44 7.15
CA SER A 18 0.43 37.34 7.50
C SER A 18 0.38 38.55 6.53
N PRO A 19 -0.31 38.47 5.39
CA PRO A 19 -0.46 39.59 4.50
C PRO A 19 -1.13 40.78 5.22
N GLY A 20 -0.52 41.95 5.14
CA GLY A 20 -0.99 43.14 5.87
C GLY A 20 -0.73 43.13 7.38
N GLY A 21 -0.02 42.11 7.89
CA GLY A 21 0.36 42.03 9.31
C GLY A 21 -0.71 41.45 10.23
N ASP A 22 -1.83 40.99 9.71
CA ASP A 22 -2.91 40.32 10.48
C ASP A 22 -2.73 38.81 10.51
N PRO A 23 -2.36 38.20 11.66
CA PRO A 23 -2.22 36.77 11.80
C PRO A 23 -3.53 35.98 11.60
N ALA A 24 -4.70 36.60 11.84
CA ALA A 24 -6.00 35.95 11.68
C ALA A 24 -6.32 35.61 10.21
N ALA A 25 -5.71 36.36 9.27
CA ALA A 25 -5.77 36.09 7.83
C ALA A 25 -4.50 35.40 7.29
N GLY A 26 -3.67 34.86 8.19
CA GLY A 26 -2.40 34.27 7.86
C GLY A 26 -2.52 32.87 7.22
N VAL A 27 -1.50 32.52 6.43
CA VAL A 27 -1.29 31.16 5.91
C VAL A 27 -0.18 30.52 6.71
N VAL A 28 -0.42 29.30 7.19
CA VAL A 28 0.54 28.52 7.98
C VAL A 28 1.24 27.52 7.09
N LEU A 29 2.58 27.50 7.11
CA LEU A 29 3.41 26.46 6.50
C LEU A 29 3.87 25.51 7.60
N CYS A 30 3.46 24.26 7.51
CA CYS A 30 3.79 23.17 8.43
C CYS A 30 4.93 22.28 7.88
N GLY A 31 5.36 21.27 8.65
CA GLY A 31 6.35 20.29 8.20
C GLY A 31 7.80 20.81 8.23
N LEU A 32 8.09 21.82 9.02
CA LEU A 32 9.43 22.37 9.15
C LEU A 32 10.26 21.58 10.16
N CYS A 33 11.48 21.23 9.75
CA CYS A 33 12.44 20.59 10.64
C CYS A 33 12.98 21.58 11.68
N SER A 34 13.23 21.07 12.87
CA SER A 34 13.80 21.83 13.99
C SER A 34 14.84 21.00 14.74
N ASN A 35 15.54 21.58 15.72
CA ASN A 35 16.46 20.83 16.57
C ASN A 35 15.75 19.74 17.40
N ALA A 36 14.48 19.97 17.77
CA ALA A 36 13.67 18.99 18.48
C ALA A 36 13.10 17.90 17.54
N HIS A 37 12.86 18.27 16.29
CA HIS A 37 12.32 17.39 15.25
C HIS A 37 13.19 17.53 13.99
N PRO A 38 14.34 16.82 13.94
CA PRO A 38 15.27 16.93 12.82
C PRO A 38 14.68 16.34 11.54
N ALA A 39 15.33 16.63 10.43
CA ALA A 39 14.94 16.07 9.13
C ALA A 39 14.86 14.54 9.19
N PRO A 40 13.76 13.92 8.71
CA PRO A 40 13.58 12.47 8.79
C PRO A 40 14.48 11.69 7.82
N ALA A 41 15.25 12.38 6.99
CA ALA A 41 16.28 11.81 6.10
C ALA A 41 17.29 12.87 5.70
N GLU A 42 18.53 12.41 5.41
CA GLU A 42 19.62 13.26 4.92
C GLU A 42 19.99 12.97 3.45
N VAL A 43 19.25 12.09 2.80
CA VAL A 43 19.52 11.63 1.44
C VAL A 43 18.67 12.41 0.45
N ALA A 44 19.31 13.10 -0.49
CA ALA A 44 18.64 13.98 -1.45
C ALA A 44 17.72 13.23 -2.45
N THR A 45 17.85 11.91 -2.56
CA THR A 45 17.04 11.08 -3.47
C THR A 45 15.74 10.58 -2.85
N LEU A 46 15.47 10.94 -1.60
CA LEU A 46 14.27 10.52 -0.89
C LEU A 46 13.28 11.68 -0.77
N TRP A 47 12.04 11.45 -1.18
CA TRP A 47 10.89 12.16 -0.68
C TRP A 47 10.28 11.36 0.47
N ARG A 48 10.16 11.97 1.66
CA ARG A 48 9.67 11.25 2.85
C ARG A 48 8.72 12.14 3.66
N ARG A 49 7.64 11.54 4.11
CA ARG A 49 6.77 12.07 5.13
C ARG A 49 6.70 11.09 6.30
N LEU A 50 7.09 11.54 7.46
CA LEU A 50 7.04 10.78 8.71
C LEU A 50 5.91 11.36 9.58
N PHE A 51 5.06 10.48 10.09
CA PHE A 51 3.96 10.85 10.97
C PHE A 51 4.33 10.65 12.45
N PRO A 52 3.59 11.27 13.41
CA PRO A 52 3.89 11.16 14.84
C PRO A 52 3.83 9.72 15.39
N ASP A 53 3.09 8.83 14.75
CA ASP A 53 2.97 7.41 15.08
C ASP A 53 4.00 6.52 14.38
N GLU A 54 5.04 7.12 13.80
CA GLU A 54 6.06 6.47 12.97
C GLU A 54 5.55 5.92 11.63
N GLY A 55 4.33 6.22 11.26
CA GLY A 55 3.81 5.98 9.93
C GLY A 55 4.66 6.70 8.88
N LEU A 56 4.95 6.02 7.76
CA LEU A 56 5.89 6.47 6.75
C LEU A 56 5.32 6.36 5.34
N PHE A 57 5.41 7.47 4.60
CA PHE A 57 5.34 7.48 3.14
C PHE A 57 6.68 7.93 2.59
N GLU A 58 7.28 7.13 1.72
CA GLU A 58 8.58 7.40 1.15
C GLU A 58 8.64 7.03 -0.33
N TYR A 59 9.18 7.91 -1.14
CA TYR A 59 9.56 7.60 -2.51
C TYR A 59 11.06 7.82 -2.72
N ASP A 60 11.76 6.74 -3.05
CA ASP A 60 13.17 6.74 -3.40
C ASP A 60 13.28 6.80 -4.93
N HIS A 61 13.55 8.00 -5.45
CA HIS A 61 13.59 8.19 -6.90
C HIS A 61 14.88 7.65 -7.55
N ALA A 62 15.94 7.40 -6.79
CA ALA A 62 17.14 6.75 -7.32
C ALA A 62 16.91 5.27 -7.61
N ASN A 63 16.12 4.61 -6.76
CA ASN A 63 15.77 3.19 -6.88
C ASN A 63 14.36 2.97 -7.45
N SER A 64 13.59 4.03 -7.71
CA SER A 64 12.22 3.99 -8.21
C SER A 64 11.29 3.15 -7.32
N VAL A 65 11.40 3.28 -5.99
CA VAL A 65 10.65 2.49 -5.02
C VAL A 65 9.77 3.38 -4.16
N LEU A 66 8.47 3.09 -4.14
CA LEU A 66 7.53 3.65 -3.18
C LEU A 66 7.39 2.71 -1.98
N ARG A 67 7.55 3.24 -0.76
CA ARG A 67 7.36 2.51 0.50
C ARG A 67 6.26 3.15 1.32
N ILE A 68 5.33 2.34 1.77
CA ILE A 68 4.30 2.73 2.72
C ILE A 68 4.44 1.79 3.92
N ARG A 69 4.72 2.35 5.09
CA ARG A 69 4.75 1.60 6.36
C ARG A 69 3.81 2.28 7.33
N LEU A 70 2.93 1.52 7.91
CA LEU A 70 1.96 2.01 8.89
C LEU A 70 1.98 1.07 10.11
N PRO A 71 1.88 1.58 11.33
CA PRO A 71 1.76 0.74 12.53
C PRO A 71 0.41 0.02 12.61
N GLY A 72 -0.58 0.48 11.86
CA GLY A 72 -1.92 -0.09 11.78
C GLY A 72 -2.23 -0.72 10.42
N ALA A 73 -3.45 -0.59 9.96
CA ALA A 73 -3.98 -1.17 8.73
C ALA A 73 -3.89 -0.21 7.54
N ILE A 74 -3.92 -0.78 6.34
CA ILE A 74 -4.22 -0.05 5.09
C ILE A 74 -5.61 -0.48 4.65
N GLU A 75 -6.50 0.49 4.43
CA GLU A 75 -7.81 0.30 3.83
C GLU A 75 -7.84 0.95 2.44
N ILE A 76 -8.18 0.16 1.42
CA ILE A 76 -8.35 0.64 0.05
C ILE A 76 -9.77 0.34 -0.39
N SER A 77 -10.58 1.38 -0.55
CA SER A 77 -11.93 1.28 -1.08
C SER A 77 -12.00 1.96 -2.45
N ALA A 78 -12.22 1.17 -3.49
CA ALA A 78 -12.29 1.63 -4.87
C ALA A 78 -13.48 0.97 -5.58
N PRO A 79 -14.69 1.58 -5.56
CA PRO A 79 -15.86 0.99 -6.22
C PRO A 79 -15.68 0.69 -7.71
N GLY A 80 -14.80 1.43 -8.39
CA GLY A 80 -14.43 1.19 -9.78
C GLY A 80 -13.42 0.05 -9.99
N GLY A 81 -12.95 -0.58 -8.91
CA GLY A 81 -11.94 -1.64 -8.94
C GLY A 81 -10.51 -1.13 -8.80
N THR A 82 -9.58 -2.07 -8.62
CA THR A 82 -8.14 -1.82 -8.56
C THR A 82 -7.42 -2.67 -9.59
N THR A 83 -6.42 -2.11 -10.25
CA THR A 83 -5.56 -2.84 -11.19
C THR A 83 -4.14 -2.90 -10.64
N TRP A 84 -3.58 -4.10 -10.57
CA TRP A 84 -2.20 -4.35 -10.20
C TRP A 84 -1.45 -4.90 -11.40
N GLN A 85 -0.33 -4.29 -11.75
CA GLN A 85 0.51 -4.71 -12.85
C GLN A 85 1.88 -5.11 -12.31
N GLY A 86 2.26 -6.38 -12.46
CA GLY A 86 3.49 -6.94 -11.90
C GLY A 86 3.22 -8.06 -10.90
N ASN A 87 4.27 -8.54 -10.27
CA ASN A 87 4.18 -9.61 -9.29
C ASN A 87 3.66 -9.08 -7.93
N ILE A 88 2.78 -9.84 -7.29
CA ILE A 88 2.30 -9.56 -5.96
C ILE A 88 2.87 -10.61 -5.02
N GLN A 89 3.59 -10.17 -3.98
CA GLN A 89 3.98 -11.02 -2.86
C GLN A 89 3.08 -10.70 -1.67
N HIS A 90 2.36 -11.68 -1.18
CA HIS A 90 1.50 -11.56 -0.02
C HIS A 90 1.97 -12.52 1.07
N THR A 91 2.10 -12.02 2.30
CA THR A 91 2.41 -12.82 3.49
C THR A 91 1.27 -12.65 4.48
N GLY A 92 0.69 -13.74 4.93
CA GLY A 92 -0.46 -13.74 5.82
C GLY A 92 -1.67 -14.42 5.17
N GLU A 93 -2.84 -14.25 5.79
CA GLU A 93 -4.08 -14.82 5.29
C GLU A 93 -4.70 -13.93 4.21
N LEU A 94 -5.16 -14.53 3.12
CA LEU A 94 -5.90 -13.86 2.06
C LEU A 94 -7.36 -14.31 2.05
N ASN A 95 -8.25 -13.49 2.59
CA ASN A 95 -9.69 -13.69 2.52
C ASN A 95 -10.27 -13.01 1.28
N ARG A 96 -10.96 -13.77 0.44
CA ARG A 96 -11.63 -13.26 -0.75
C ARG A 96 -13.09 -13.60 -0.74
N ASN A 97 -13.93 -12.61 -0.99
CA ASN A 97 -15.35 -12.80 -1.24
C ASN A 97 -15.64 -12.49 -2.70
N GLY A 98 -16.02 -13.49 -3.47
CA GLY A 98 -16.25 -13.38 -4.92
C GLY A 98 -15.43 -14.36 -5.75
N GLY A 99 -15.60 -14.31 -7.06
CA GLY A 99 -14.95 -15.21 -8.01
C GLY A 99 -13.42 -15.02 -8.08
N TYR A 100 -12.73 -16.08 -8.49
CA TYR A 100 -11.31 -16.05 -8.85
C TYR A 100 -11.14 -16.58 -10.27
N GLN A 101 -10.51 -15.80 -11.12
CA GLN A 101 -10.11 -16.21 -12.46
C GLN A 101 -8.60 -16.08 -12.58
N GLN A 102 -7.95 -17.18 -12.96
CA GLN A 102 -6.53 -17.20 -13.29
C GLN A 102 -6.38 -17.64 -14.74
N GLN A 103 -5.64 -16.86 -15.52
CA GLN A 103 -5.29 -17.20 -16.90
C GLN A 103 -3.78 -17.28 -17.02
N GLY A 104 -3.29 -18.40 -17.57
CA GLY A 104 -1.86 -18.67 -17.72
C GLY A 104 -1.15 -18.94 -16.39
N GLY A 105 0.09 -19.42 -16.49
CA GLY A 105 0.89 -19.79 -15.33
C GLY A 105 0.39 -21.05 -14.63
N GLY A 106 1.16 -21.54 -13.66
CA GLY A 106 0.80 -22.66 -12.81
C GLY A 106 0.10 -22.22 -11.53
N LEU A 107 -0.87 -23.00 -11.06
CA LEU A 107 -1.43 -22.86 -9.72
C LEU A 107 -0.87 -23.99 -8.84
N THR A 108 -0.08 -23.63 -7.83
CA THR A 108 0.53 -24.61 -6.94
C THR A 108 0.15 -24.37 -5.48
N HIS A 109 -0.03 -25.46 -4.73
CA HIS A 109 -0.16 -25.44 -3.29
C HIS A 109 0.93 -26.34 -2.68
N ASN A 110 1.79 -25.78 -1.83
CA ASN A 110 2.95 -26.50 -1.25
C ASN A 110 3.82 -27.20 -2.31
N GLY A 111 4.06 -26.53 -3.45
CA GLY A 111 4.86 -27.03 -4.56
C GLY A 111 4.15 -28.08 -5.43
N LYS A 112 2.91 -28.43 -5.15
CA LYS A 112 2.13 -29.38 -5.98
C LYS A 112 1.18 -28.61 -6.90
N ASN A 113 1.12 -29.02 -8.17
CA ASN A 113 0.16 -28.46 -9.13
C ASN A 113 -1.28 -28.81 -8.70
N VAL A 114 -2.11 -27.79 -8.57
CA VAL A 114 -3.56 -27.88 -8.29
C VAL A 114 -4.39 -27.20 -9.38
N GLY A 115 -3.72 -26.81 -10.48
CA GLY A 115 -4.35 -26.18 -11.64
C GLY A 115 -5.23 -27.15 -12.45
N HIS A 116 -5.76 -26.65 -13.55
CA HIS A 116 -6.70 -27.40 -14.42
C HIS A 116 -6.07 -28.64 -15.09
N ASP A 117 -4.76 -28.72 -15.15
CA ASP A 117 -3.96 -29.76 -15.77
C ASP A 117 -3.32 -30.74 -14.78
N HIS A 118 -3.70 -30.67 -13.47
CA HIS A 118 -3.18 -31.61 -12.49
C HIS A 118 -3.70 -33.04 -12.75
N ALA A 119 -2.86 -34.01 -12.49
CA ALA A 119 -3.17 -35.43 -12.72
C ALA A 119 -2.98 -36.25 -11.44
N HIS A 120 -3.79 -37.28 -11.30
CA HIS A 120 -3.66 -38.27 -10.23
C HIS A 120 -3.10 -39.57 -10.82
N SER A 121 -2.03 -40.10 -10.19
CA SER A 121 -1.47 -41.40 -10.56
C SER A 121 -2.22 -42.55 -9.88
N GLY A 122 -2.24 -43.74 -10.51
CA GLY A 122 -2.82 -44.94 -9.92
C GLY A 122 -4.34 -45.09 -10.08
N ILE A 123 -4.98 -44.23 -10.87
CA ILE A 123 -6.42 -44.36 -11.20
C ILE A 123 -6.58 -44.88 -12.63
N GLN A 124 -7.35 -45.94 -12.82
CA GLN A 124 -7.74 -46.37 -14.16
C GLN A 124 -8.80 -45.43 -14.72
N PRO A 125 -8.65 -44.93 -15.95
CA PRO A 125 -9.69 -44.12 -16.59
C PRO A 125 -11.01 -44.89 -16.69
N GLY A 126 -12.06 -44.33 -16.10
CA GLY A 126 -13.44 -44.84 -16.28
C GLY A 126 -14.16 -44.07 -17.38
N PRO A 127 -15.29 -44.61 -17.91
CA PRO A 127 -16.05 -43.94 -18.96
C PRO A 127 -16.88 -42.74 -18.46
N ALA A 128 -16.90 -42.47 -17.19
CA ALA A 128 -17.68 -41.38 -16.58
C ALA A 128 -16.77 -40.31 -15.94
N ASN A 129 -17.15 -39.07 -16.08
CA ASN A 129 -16.51 -37.97 -15.35
C ASN A 129 -16.96 -37.99 -13.89
N THR A 130 -16.06 -37.61 -12.98
CA THR A 130 -16.43 -37.32 -11.59
C THR A 130 -17.38 -36.13 -11.58
N GLN A 131 -18.42 -36.19 -10.74
CA GLN A 131 -19.25 -35.01 -10.48
C GLN A 131 -18.43 -33.96 -9.79
N GLY A 132 -18.84 -32.69 -9.92
CA GLY A 132 -18.17 -31.57 -9.24
C GLY A 132 -18.14 -31.78 -7.72
N PRO A 133 -17.20 -31.13 -7.03
CA PRO A 133 -17.14 -31.23 -5.59
C PRO A 133 -18.44 -30.70 -4.94
N ILE A 134 -18.92 -31.43 -3.95
CA ILE A 134 -20.10 -31.09 -3.13
C ILE A 134 -19.68 -30.10 -2.05
#